data_4ff5e972558519f3d0f5dc41b5921ab1
#
_entry.id   4ff5e972558519f3d0f5dc41b5921ab1
#
_cell.length_a   1.000
_cell.length_b   1.000
_cell.length_c   1.000
_cell.angle_alpha   90.00
_cell.angle_beta   90.00
_cell.angle_gamma   90.00
#
_symmetry.space_group_name_H-M   'P 1'
#
loop_
_entity.id
_entity.type
_entity.pdbx_description
1 polymer ?
#
loop_
_entity_poly.entity_id
_entity_poly.type
_entity_poly.pdbx_seq_one_letter_code
_entity_poly.pdbx_strand_id
1 'polypeptide(L)'
;MKTSQTGISLIKRFEGCRLETYRCSAGALTIGYGHTGSDVKPGMMITQAQAEAYLAADLKRFERAVDKTRLDLTQRSFDALVSFAYNCGVGNLSKLCKKGRTQWEIAAKILTYNRAGGKVIDGLTRRRKEEAELFKSGIKSDHEVALEVLDDLWGKGTVRRNRLIDAGYSYGNVQKAVNAILLDDGK
;
A
#
# COMPACT_ATOMS: atom_id res chain seq x y z
N MET A 1 8.06 2.94 7.52
CA MET A 1 8.88 2.40 6.38
C MET A 1 9.09 3.47 5.32
N LYS A 2 9.94 3.21 4.29
CA LYS A 2 10.10 4.08 3.11
C LYS A 2 9.77 3.28 1.85
N THR A 3 9.28 3.96 0.83
CA THR A 3 8.99 3.33 -0.48
C THR A 3 10.27 2.85 -1.13
N SER A 4 10.30 1.59 -1.54
CA SER A 4 11.46 1.00 -2.22
C SER A 4 11.52 1.43 -3.70
N GLN A 5 12.63 1.08 -4.38
CA GLN A 5 12.76 1.32 -5.82
C GLN A 5 11.66 0.61 -6.63
N THR A 6 11.17 -0.55 -6.17
CA THR A 6 10.03 -1.25 -6.78
C THR A 6 8.76 -0.40 -6.72
N GLY A 7 8.43 0.15 -5.55
CA GLY A 7 7.27 1.03 -5.38
C GLY A 7 7.40 2.33 -6.16
N ILE A 8 8.58 2.96 -6.14
CA ILE A 8 8.87 4.17 -6.92
C ILE A 8 8.70 3.91 -8.42
N SER A 9 9.22 2.79 -8.93
CA SER A 9 9.11 2.42 -10.35
C SER A 9 7.66 2.16 -10.76
N LEU A 10 6.88 1.52 -9.89
CA LEU A 10 5.46 1.29 -10.11
C LEU A 10 4.71 2.63 -10.25
N ILE A 11 4.93 3.56 -9.33
CA ILE A 11 4.30 4.88 -9.34
C ILE A 11 4.71 5.65 -10.59
N LYS A 12 6.01 5.77 -10.88
CA LYS A 12 6.55 6.48 -12.06
C LYS A 12 5.92 6.01 -13.36
N ARG A 13 5.74 4.69 -13.52
CA ARG A 13 5.16 4.09 -14.72
C ARG A 13 3.70 4.49 -14.95
N PHE A 14 2.90 4.57 -13.89
CA PHE A 14 1.48 4.93 -14.00
C PHE A 14 1.21 6.44 -14.04
N GLU A 15 2.04 7.24 -13.38
CA GLU A 15 1.86 8.71 -13.40
C GLU A 15 2.42 9.34 -14.67
N GLY A 16 3.49 8.77 -15.24
CA GLY A 16 4.28 9.43 -16.27
C GLY A 16 5.05 10.63 -15.70
N CYS A 17 5.91 11.26 -16.51
CA CYS A 17 6.66 12.45 -16.10
C CYS A 17 6.48 13.58 -17.11
N ARG A 18 6.12 14.75 -16.62
CA ARG A 18 6.10 15.97 -17.45
C ARG A 18 7.02 17.00 -16.83
N LEU A 19 8.06 17.36 -17.57
CA LEU A 19 9.10 18.30 -17.10
C LEU A 19 8.69 19.76 -17.25
N GLU A 20 7.58 20.03 -17.93
CA GLU A 20 6.96 21.34 -18.05
C GLU A 20 5.61 21.34 -17.32
N THR A 21 5.28 22.48 -16.71
CA THR A 21 4.01 22.68 -16.00
C THR A 21 2.81 22.55 -16.91
N TYR A 22 1.80 21.82 -16.47
CA TYR A 22 0.52 21.67 -17.16
C TYR A 22 -0.64 21.81 -16.18
N ARG A 23 -1.86 21.97 -16.71
CA ARG A 23 -3.07 21.87 -15.89
C ARG A 23 -3.62 20.45 -15.94
N CYS A 24 -3.77 19.83 -14.77
CA CYS A 24 -4.44 18.54 -14.67
C CYS A 24 -5.95 18.67 -14.91
N SER A 25 -6.66 17.54 -15.00
CA SER A 25 -8.12 17.51 -15.21
C SER A 25 -8.93 18.26 -14.14
N ALA A 26 -8.38 18.44 -12.95
CA ALA A 26 -8.96 19.22 -11.86
C ALA A 26 -8.57 20.72 -11.93
N GLY A 27 -7.85 21.16 -12.98
CA GLY A 27 -7.44 22.55 -13.17
C GLY A 27 -6.18 22.97 -12.39
N ALA A 28 -5.63 22.13 -11.52
CA ALA A 28 -4.43 22.46 -10.75
C ALA A 28 -3.17 22.46 -11.61
N LEU A 29 -2.26 23.41 -11.34
CA LEU A 29 -0.91 23.38 -11.93
C LEU A 29 -0.14 22.19 -11.40
N THR A 30 0.41 21.41 -12.32
CA THR A 30 1.03 20.11 -12.04
C THR A 30 2.33 19.99 -12.80
N ILE A 31 3.35 19.34 -12.22
CA ILE A 31 4.66 19.11 -12.85
C ILE A 31 5.25 17.77 -12.38
N GLY A 32 6.23 17.24 -13.09
CA GLY A 32 6.92 16.00 -12.75
C GLY A 32 5.99 14.79 -12.79
N TYR A 33 5.97 14.03 -11.74
CA TYR A 33 5.14 12.82 -11.54
C TYR A 33 3.79 13.12 -10.86
N GLY A 34 3.20 14.27 -11.16
CA GLY A 34 1.91 14.68 -10.56
C GLY A 34 2.07 15.61 -9.35
N HIS A 35 3.24 16.21 -9.15
CA HIS A 35 3.48 17.19 -8.09
C HIS A 35 2.61 18.43 -8.30
N THR A 36 1.93 18.84 -7.22
CA THR A 36 1.09 20.07 -7.17
C THR A 36 1.39 20.81 -5.87
N GLY A 37 1.53 22.10 -5.96
CA GLY A 37 1.81 22.92 -4.78
C GLY A 37 1.91 24.40 -5.11
N SER A 38 2.07 25.25 -4.10
CA SER A 38 2.28 26.69 -4.27
C SER A 38 3.61 27.05 -4.92
N ASP A 39 4.53 26.11 -4.97
CA ASP A 39 5.84 26.19 -5.62
C ASP A 39 5.79 25.94 -7.13
N VAL A 40 4.70 25.32 -7.64
CA VAL A 40 4.50 25.11 -9.09
C VAL A 40 3.95 26.38 -9.73
N LYS A 41 4.70 26.95 -10.69
CA LYS A 41 4.34 28.18 -11.40
C LYS A 41 4.03 27.89 -12.87
N PRO A 42 3.17 28.73 -13.52
CA PRO A 42 2.94 28.61 -14.97
C PRO A 42 4.25 28.75 -15.74
N GLY A 43 4.47 27.90 -16.75
CA GLY A 43 5.66 27.93 -17.60
C GLY A 43 6.95 27.42 -16.92
N MET A 44 6.84 26.86 -15.69
CA MET A 44 7.99 26.29 -15.00
C MET A 44 8.47 25.03 -15.71
N MET A 45 9.78 24.92 -15.88
CA MET A 45 10.47 23.73 -16.40
C MET A 45 11.41 23.17 -15.33
N ILE A 46 11.48 21.87 -15.21
CA ILE A 46 12.35 21.17 -14.27
C ILE A 46 13.17 20.08 -14.96
N THR A 47 14.25 19.68 -14.33
CA THR A 47 15.04 18.52 -14.74
C THR A 47 14.39 17.22 -14.25
N GLN A 48 14.81 16.10 -14.84
CA GLN A 48 14.42 14.77 -14.38
C GLN A 48 14.77 14.56 -12.89
N ALA A 49 15.95 14.99 -12.47
CA ALA A 49 16.38 14.89 -11.06
C ALA A 49 15.47 15.70 -10.11
N GLN A 50 15.02 16.88 -10.53
CA GLN A 50 14.07 17.68 -9.76
C GLN A 50 12.69 17.02 -9.69
N ALA A 51 12.20 16.41 -10.79
CA ALA A 51 10.96 15.64 -10.78
C ALA A 51 11.02 14.46 -9.80
N GLU A 52 12.15 13.77 -9.71
CA GLU A 52 12.41 12.69 -8.77
C GLU A 52 12.47 13.18 -7.31
N ALA A 53 13.07 14.35 -7.09
CA ALA A 53 13.11 14.98 -5.77
C ALA A 53 11.70 15.38 -5.29
N TYR A 54 10.86 15.94 -6.17
CA TYR A 54 9.46 16.22 -5.86
C TYR A 54 8.69 14.94 -5.53
N LEU A 55 8.82 13.89 -6.35
CA LEU A 55 8.19 12.61 -6.06
C LEU A 55 8.60 12.09 -4.68
N ALA A 56 9.90 12.08 -4.37
CA ALA A 56 10.40 11.62 -3.07
C ALA A 56 9.86 12.45 -1.89
N ALA A 57 9.67 13.75 -2.08
CA ALA A 57 9.07 14.63 -1.07
C ALA A 57 7.57 14.32 -0.89
N ASP A 58 6.83 14.15 -1.98
CA ASP A 58 5.40 13.85 -1.97
C ASP A 58 5.10 12.48 -1.36
N LEU A 59 5.94 11.48 -1.60
CA LEU A 59 5.76 10.15 -1.05
C LEU A 59 5.71 10.12 0.48
N LYS A 60 6.43 11.01 1.16
CA LYS A 60 6.50 11.06 2.63
C LYS A 60 5.13 11.15 3.31
N ARG A 61 4.17 11.86 2.71
CA ARG A 61 2.80 11.95 3.28
C ARG A 61 2.03 10.64 3.18
N PHE A 62 2.22 9.90 2.07
CA PHE A 62 1.56 8.62 1.84
C PHE A 62 2.23 7.51 2.66
N GLU A 63 3.56 7.51 2.77
CA GLU A 63 4.31 6.61 3.64
C GLU A 63 3.82 6.70 5.09
N ARG A 64 3.72 7.93 5.63
CA ARG A 64 3.16 8.15 6.97
C ARG A 64 1.70 7.68 7.10
N ALA A 65 0.91 7.80 6.03
CA ALA A 65 -0.48 7.34 6.06
C ALA A 65 -0.55 5.80 6.06
N VAL A 66 0.33 5.12 5.33
CA VAL A 66 0.43 3.65 5.35
C VAL A 66 0.92 3.16 6.71
N ASP A 67 1.97 3.76 7.29
CA ASP A 67 2.46 3.40 8.64
C ASP A 67 1.36 3.50 9.72
N LYS A 68 0.45 4.46 9.59
CA LYS A 68 -0.69 4.61 10.51
C LYS A 68 -1.73 3.50 10.43
N THR A 69 -1.72 2.66 9.41
CA THR A 69 -2.66 1.52 9.30
C THR A 69 -2.42 0.45 10.35
N ARG A 70 -1.19 0.38 10.91
CA ARG A 70 -0.72 -0.63 11.87
C ARG A 70 -0.75 -2.07 11.36
N LEU A 71 -0.92 -2.28 10.05
CA LEU A 71 -0.80 -3.59 9.44
C LEU A 71 0.66 -4.08 9.54
N ASP A 72 0.85 -5.38 9.71
CA ASP A 72 2.18 -6.00 9.60
C ASP A 72 2.53 -6.18 8.12
N LEU A 73 3.21 -5.17 7.58
CA LEU A 73 3.49 -5.08 6.15
C LEU A 73 4.95 -5.45 5.86
N THR A 74 5.13 -6.31 4.88
CA THR A 74 6.44 -6.43 4.22
C THR A 74 6.68 -5.22 3.30
N GLN A 75 7.91 -5.06 2.82
CA GLN A 75 8.26 -3.98 1.91
C GLN A 75 7.37 -3.95 0.66
N ARG A 76 7.04 -5.12 0.09
CA ARG A 76 6.19 -5.22 -1.11
C ARG A 76 4.75 -4.75 -0.84
N SER A 77 4.17 -5.19 0.27
CA SER A 77 2.82 -4.78 0.67
C SER A 77 2.77 -3.27 0.99
N PHE A 78 3.82 -2.73 1.63
CA PHE A 78 3.97 -1.31 1.90
C PHE A 78 4.01 -0.50 0.60
N ASP A 79 4.87 -0.87 -0.35
CA ASP A 79 5.02 -0.20 -1.64
C ASP A 79 3.71 -0.15 -2.43
N ALA A 80 2.97 -1.25 -2.43
CA ALA A 80 1.66 -1.33 -3.08
C ALA A 80 0.64 -0.37 -2.47
N LEU A 81 0.57 -0.28 -1.13
CA LEU A 81 -0.33 0.66 -0.46
C LEU A 81 0.09 2.11 -0.63
N VAL A 82 1.39 2.41 -0.70
CA VAL A 82 1.87 3.77 -1.03
C VAL A 82 1.45 4.14 -2.45
N SER A 83 1.63 3.24 -3.44
CA SER A 83 1.16 3.47 -4.82
C SER A 83 -0.35 3.69 -4.88
N PHE A 84 -1.13 2.86 -4.17
CA PHE A 84 -2.57 3.03 -4.06
C PHE A 84 -2.94 4.38 -3.45
N ALA A 85 -2.32 4.77 -2.33
CA ALA A 85 -2.59 6.03 -1.66
C ALA A 85 -2.19 7.24 -2.49
N TYR A 86 -1.10 7.14 -3.26
CA TYR A 86 -0.64 8.20 -4.17
C TYR A 86 -1.72 8.53 -5.21
N ASN A 87 -2.35 7.51 -5.79
CA ASN A 87 -3.40 7.68 -6.80
C ASN A 87 -4.79 7.95 -6.21
N CYS A 88 -5.19 7.18 -5.19
CA CYS A 88 -6.56 7.23 -4.63
C CYS A 88 -6.71 8.20 -3.46
N GLY A 89 -5.62 8.71 -2.91
CA GLY A 89 -5.60 9.56 -1.72
C GLY A 89 -5.69 8.82 -0.40
N VAL A 90 -5.24 9.48 0.68
CA VAL A 90 -5.19 8.91 2.03
C VAL A 90 -6.56 8.55 2.61
N GLY A 91 -7.61 9.26 2.21
CA GLY A 91 -8.99 8.95 2.63
C GLY A 91 -9.48 7.59 2.12
N ASN A 92 -9.15 7.25 0.87
CA ASN A 92 -9.47 5.94 0.31
C ASN A 92 -8.56 4.85 0.87
N LEU A 93 -7.29 5.14 1.17
CA LEU A 93 -6.42 4.22 1.90
C LEU A 93 -7.01 3.84 3.26
N SER A 94 -7.50 4.82 4.04
CA SER A 94 -8.15 4.56 5.35
C SER A 94 -9.39 3.67 5.21
N LYS A 95 -10.23 3.89 4.17
CA LYS A 95 -11.39 3.03 3.88
C LYS A 95 -10.96 1.63 3.44
N LEU A 96 -9.88 1.53 2.65
CA LEU A 96 -9.32 0.26 2.19
C LEU A 96 -8.80 -0.56 3.37
N CYS A 97 -8.00 0.05 4.26
CA CYS A 97 -7.36 -0.59 5.41
C CYS A 97 -8.22 -0.49 6.69
N LYS A 98 -9.54 -0.58 6.55
CA LYS A 98 -10.47 -0.53 7.69
C LYS A 98 -10.11 -1.60 8.72
N LYS A 99 -10.11 -1.23 10.01
CA LYS A 99 -9.86 -2.15 11.14
C LYS A 99 -10.69 -3.44 11.01
N GLY A 100 -10.05 -4.57 11.28
CA GLY A 100 -10.65 -5.91 11.21
C GLY A 100 -10.70 -6.53 9.81
N ARG A 101 -10.22 -5.82 8.78
CA ARG A 101 -10.05 -6.39 7.44
C ARG A 101 -8.70 -7.10 7.36
N THR A 102 -8.71 -8.34 6.87
CA THR A 102 -7.47 -9.10 6.64
C THR A 102 -6.69 -8.53 5.45
N GLN A 103 -5.39 -8.83 5.40
CA GLN A 103 -4.54 -8.40 4.27
C GLN A 103 -5.04 -9.01 2.95
N TRP A 104 -5.57 -10.24 2.94
CA TRP A 104 -6.17 -10.86 1.75
C TRP A 104 -7.43 -10.14 1.29
N GLU A 105 -8.28 -9.70 2.21
CA GLU A 105 -9.46 -8.88 1.88
C GLU A 105 -9.06 -7.49 1.37
N ILE A 106 -7.98 -6.91 1.90
CA ILE A 106 -7.41 -5.64 1.40
C ILE A 106 -6.97 -5.84 -0.05
N ALA A 107 -6.20 -6.89 -0.36
CA ALA A 107 -5.73 -7.20 -1.72
C ALA A 107 -6.90 -7.34 -2.71
N ALA A 108 -7.94 -8.08 -2.34
CA ALA A 108 -9.15 -8.21 -3.15
C ALA A 108 -9.87 -6.87 -3.34
N LYS A 109 -9.93 -6.05 -2.29
CA LYS A 109 -10.62 -4.75 -2.31
C LYS A 109 -9.89 -3.71 -3.15
N ILE A 110 -8.57 -3.73 -3.26
CA ILE A 110 -7.80 -2.86 -4.15
C ILE A 110 -8.40 -2.86 -5.56
N LEU A 111 -8.74 -4.03 -6.09
CA LEU A 111 -9.27 -4.20 -7.45
C LEU A 111 -10.56 -3.41 -7.72
N THR A 112 -11.33 -3.07 -6.69
CA THR A 112 -12.60 -2.34 -6.84
C THR A 112 -12.44 -0.83 -7.03
N TYR A 113 -11.23 -0.28 -6.87
CA TYR A 113 -10.93 1.15 -7.02
C TYR A 113 -10.51 1.51 -8.45
N ASN A 114 -11.22 0.99 -9.45
CA ASN A 114 -10.94 1.13 -10.87
C ASN A 114 -11.92 2.04 -11.61
N ARG A 115 -12.68 2.89 -10.88
CA ARG A 115 -13.71 3.76 -11.46
C ARG A 115 -13.36 5.24 -11.30
N ALA A 116 -13.71 6.03 -12.33
CA ALA A 116 -13.76 7.49 -12.28
C ALA A 116 -15.04 7.97 -12.96
N GLY A 117 -15.73 8.95 -12.36
CA GLY A 117 -17.02 9.42 -12.87
C GLY A 117 -18.09 8.31 -13.03
N GLY A 118 -18.05 7.29 -12.16
CA GLY A 118 -18.96 6.13 -12.20
C GLY A 118 -18.60 5.05 -13.25
N LYS A 119 -17.66 5.31 -14.16
CA LYS A 119 -17.26 4.39 -15.24
C LYS A 119 -15.98 3.64 -14.86
N VAL A 120 -15.87 2.38 -15.28
CA VAL A 120 -14.64 1.61 -15.20
C VAL A 120 -13.62 2.18 -16.19
N ILE A 121 -12.38 2.38 -15.73
CA ILE A 121 -11.28 2.92 -16.52
C ILE A 121 -10.19 1.84 -16.64
N ASP A 122 -9.81 1.49 -17.87
CA ASP A 122 -8.85 0.42 -18.14
C ASP A 122 -7.47 0.69 -17.55
N GLY A 123 -7.00 1.94 -17.59
CA GLY A 123 -5.74 2.33 -16.97
C GLY A 123 -5.76 2.12 -15.46
N LEU A 124 -6.88 2.47 -14.79
CA LEU A 124 -7.05 2.21 -13.35
C LEU A 124 -7.17 0.71 -13.08
N THR A 125 -7.84 -0.05 -13.92
CA THR A 125 -7.95 -1.51 -13.78
C THR A 125 -6.58 -2.18 -13.84
N ARG A 126 -5.72 -1.79 -14.81
CA ARG A 126 -4.34 -2.29 -14.90
C ARG A 126 -3.54 -1.92 -13.65
N ARG A 127 -3.60 -0.66 -13.21
CA ARG A 127 -2.89 -0.19 -12.01
C ARG A 127 -3.30 -0.98 -10.78
N ARG A 128 -4.60 -1.12 -10.53
CA ARG A 128 -5.14 -1.89 -9.38
C ARG A 128 -4.70 -3.35 -9.40
N LYS A 129 -4.65 -3.99 -10.59
CA LYS A 129 -4.15 -5.37 -10.71
C LYS A 129 -2.70 -5.47 -10.26
N GLU A 130 -1.81 -4.60 -10.75
CA GLU A 130 -0.40 -4.63 -10.38
C GLU A 130 -0.17 -4.30 -8.91
N GLU A 131 -0.89 -3.32 -8.36
CA GLU A 131 -0.85 -3.01 -6.94
C GLU A 131 -1.35 -4.18 -6.08
N ALA A 132 -2.43 -4.85 -6.47
CA ALA A 132 -2.95 -6.01 -5.75
C ALA A 132 -1.99 -7.21 -5.80
N GLU A 133 -1.35 -7.48 -6.93
CA GLU A 133 -0.35 -8.55 -7.05
C GLU A 133 0.91 -8.24 -6.23
N LEU A 134 1.41 -7.00 -6.27
CA LEU A 134 2.54 -6.59 -5.44
C LEU A 134 2.20 -6.71 -3.95
N PHE A 135 0.99 -6.32 -3.55
CA PHE A 135 0.51 -6.43 -2.18
C PHE A 135 0.46 -7.90 -1.73
N LYS A 136 -0.19 -8.76 -2.51
CA LYS A 136 -0.31 -10.20 -2.21
C LYS A 136 1.04 -10.89 -2.06
N SER A 137 1.99 -10.56 -2.93
CA SER A 137 3.32 -11.16 -2.91
C SER A 137 4.14 -10.81 -1.64
N GLY A 138 3.64 -9.89 -0.84
CA GLY A 138 4.21 -9.51 0.44
C GLY A 138 3.45 -10.02 1.66
N ILE A 139 2.29 -10.67 1.50
CA ILE A 139 1.54 -11.20 2.64
C ILE A 139 2.25 -12.45 3.17
N LYS A 140 2.59 -12.45 4.48
CA LYS A 140 3.07 -13.65 5.16
C LYS A 140 1.96 -14.70 5.19
N SER A 141 2.32 -15.95 5.01
CA SER A 141 1.40 -17.08 5.17
C SER A 141 0.98 -17.26 6.64
N ASP A 142 -0.17 -17.89 6.87
CA ASP A 142 -0.62 -18.22 8.22
C ASP A 142 0.40 -19.13 8.95
N HIS A 143 1.18 -19.95 8.20
CA HIS A 143 2.24 -20.78 8.75
C HIS A 143 3.44 -19.95 9.25
N GLU A 144 3.92 -18.97 8.45
CA GLU A 144 5.00 -18.07 8.87
C GLU A 144 4.61 -17.29 10.13
N VAL A 145 3.37 -16.78 10.18
CA VAL A 145 2.87 -16.07 11.35
C VAL A 145 2.69 -17.02 12.55
N ALA A 146 2.34 -18.28 12.32
CA ALA A 146 2.23 -19.28 13.38
C ALA A 146 3.59 -19.58 14.02
N LEU A 147 4.68 -19.63 13.24
CA LEU A 147 6.04 -19.74 13.78
C LEU A 147 6.39 -18.55 14.67
N GLU A 148 6.08 -17.33 14.24
CA GLU A 148 6.28 -16.13 15.06
C GLU A 148 5.44 -16.15 16.36
N VAL A 149 4.26 -16.79 16.34
CA VAL A 149 3.44 -17.01 17.53
C VAL A 149 4.10 -17.98 18.49
N LEU A 150 4.71 -19.04 18.00
CA LEU A 150 5.46 -20.03 18.81
C LEU A 150 6.72 -19.40 19.42
N ASP A 151 7.36 -18.47 18.73
CA ASP A 151 8.47 -17.65 19.22
C ASP A 151 8.05 -16.53 20.19
N ASP A 152 6.77 -16.50 20.62
CA ASP A 152 6.16 -15.53 21.56
C ASP A 152 6.19 -14.06 21.10
N LEU A 153 6.39 -13.80 19.80
CA LEU A 153 6.47 -12.44 19.24
C LEU A 153 5.13 -11.70 19.27
N TRP A 154 4.02 -12.42 19.34
CA TRP A 154 2.66 -11.87 19.33
C TRP A 154 2.03 -11.76 20.72
N GLY A 155 2.69 -12.25 21.79
CA GLY A 155 2.18 -12.33 23.16
C GLY A 155 1.16 -13.46 23.32
N LYS A 156 0.32 -13.43 24.39
CA LYS A 156 -0.56 -14.54 24.79
C LYS A 156 -2.02 -14.12 24.93
N GLY A 157 -2.92 -15.08 24.81
CA GLY A 157 -4.37 -14.92 25.05
C GLY A 157 -5.01 -13.81 24.22
N THR A 158 -5.75 -12.92 24.85
CA THR A 158 -6.45 -11.80 24.20
C THR A 158 -5.49 -10.77 23.57
N VAL A 159 -4.29 -10.60 24.14
CA VAL A 159 -3.26 -9.70 23.59
C VAL A 159 -2.83 -10.20 22.22
N ARG A 160 -2.49 -11.50 22.08
CA ARG A 160 -2.16 -12.13 20.81
C ARG A 160 -3.28 -11.94 19.79
N ARG A 161 -4.51 -12.28 20.19
CA ARG A 161 -5.67 -12.17 19.30
C ARG A 161 -5.82 -10.75 18.75
N ASN A 162 -5.74 -9.74 19.60
CA ASN A 162 -5.92 -8.34 19.19
C ASN A 162 -4.78 -7.86 18.27
N ARG A 163 -3.53 -8.23 18.61
CA ARG A 163 -2.37 -7.86 17.78
C ARG A 163 -2.46 -8.47 16.38
N LEU A 164 -2.81 -9.75 16.26
CA LEU A 164 -2.98 -10.41 14.95
C LEU A 164 -4.08 -9.76 14.13
N ILE A 165 -5.23 -9.45 14.73
CA ILE A 165 -6.33 -8.77 14.05
C ILE A 165 -5.93 -7.35 13.61
N ASP A 166 -5.28 -6.59 14.47
CA ASP A 166 -4.82 -5.22 14.16
C ASP A 166 -3.74 -5.22 13.05
N ALA A 167 -2.92 -6.27 12.99
CA ALA A 167 -1.91 -6.49 11.94
C ALA A 167 -2.50 -7.00 10.61
N GLY A 168 -3.80 -7.30 10.57
CA GLY A 168 -4.49 -7.76 9.37
C GLY A 168 -4.43 -9.27 9.11
N TYR A 169 -4.22 -10.07 10.16
CA TYR A 169 -4.27 -11.54 10.08
C TYR A 169 -5.60 -12.11 10.58
N SER A 170 -5.98 -13.28 10.06
CA SER A 170 -7.07 -14.08 10.60
C SER A 170 -6.59 -14.84 11.82
N TYR A 171 -6.99 -14.42 13.02
CA TYR A 171 -6.65 -15.14 14.25
C TYR A 171 -6.99 -16.64 14.19
N GLY A 172 -8.17 -16.97 13.64
CA GLY A 172 -8.59 -18.36 13.54
C GLY A 172 -7.72 -19.22 12.63
N ASN A 173 -7.26 -18.66 11.50
CA ASN A 173 -6.37 -19.38 10.59
C ASN A 173 -4.98 -19.55 11.18
N VAL A 174 -4.42 -18.48 11.77
CA VAL A 174 -3.11 -18.54 12.45
C VAL A 174 -3.16 -19.56 13.60
N GLN A 175 -4.23 -19.59 14.40
CA GLN A 175 -4.36 -20.56 15.49
C GLN A 175 -4.45 -22.00 14.98
N LYS A 176 -5.13 -22.25 13.86
CA LYS A 176 -5.14 -23.57 13.21
C LYS A 176 -3.73 -23.98 12.77
N ALA A 177 -2.97 -23.06 12.18
CA ALA A 177 -1.58 -23.32 11.78
C ALA A 177 -0.67 -23.61 13.00
N VAL A 178 -0.81 -22.86 14.10
CA VAL A 178 -0.11 -23.15 15.37
C VAL A 178 -0.41 -24.56 15.87
N ASN A 179 -1.69 -24.94 15.91
CA ASN A 179 -2.08 -26.25 16.37
C ASN A 179 -1.55 -27.38 15.47
N ALA A 180 -1.49 -27.15 14.15
CA ALA A 180 -0.93 -28.13 13.21
C ALA A 180 0.57 -28.36 13.45
N ILE A 181 1.35 -27.27 13.64
CA ILE A 181 2.79 -27.36 13.94
C ILE A 181 3.03 -28.16 15.22
N LEU A 182 2.30 -27.84 16.30
CA LEU A 182 2.45 -28.53 17.59
C LEU A 182 2.08 -30.02 17.54
N LEU A 183 1.16 -30.41 16.65
CA LEU A 183 0.81 -31.82 16.45
C LEU A 183 1.86 -32.59 15.65
N ASP A 184 2.57 -31.95 14.74
CA ASP A 184 3.64 -32.56 13.95
C ASP A 184 4.93 -32.70 14.76
N ASP A 185 5.25 -31.72 15.62
CA ASP A 185 6.42 -31.77 16.52
C ASP A 185 6.27 -32.78 17.69
N GLY A 186 5.03 -33.23 17.95
CA GLY A 186 4.71 -34.23 19.00
C GLY A 186 4.78 -35.69 18.54
N LYS A 187 5.16 -35.95 17.27
CA LYS A 187 5.39 -37.30 16.73
C LYS A 187 6.87 -37.59 16.61
#